data_04988a97e3b8c0cccef98134e9e99e04
#
_entry.id   04988a97e3b8c0cccef98134e9e99e04
#
_cell.length_a   1.000
_cell.length_b   1.000
_cell.length_c   1.000
_cell.angle_alpha   90.00
_cell.angle_beta   90.00
_cell.angle_gamma   90.00
#
_symmetry.space_group_name_H-M   'P 1'
#
loop_
_entity.id
_entity.type
_entity.pdbx_description
1 polymer ?
#
loop_
_entity_poly.entity_id
_entity_poly.type
_entity_poly.pdbx_seq_one_letter_code
_entity_poly.pdbx_strand_id
1 'polypeptide(L)'
;EEVYTHVVKDLKEAINNLPSENSYYADTYSAQALLSRVYLQKGDYTNARDLANDVIENSGKSLMPNYKDAFNTSENISEDLFAMQVTSQSGENDLITFYADEAQGGRGGDITLTEDFLGLFEPDDVRGSFYYYNYYDDVLTSKYTNQYGNIHVIRLAEMYLIRAEANYRLGTSLGATPLDDINTIRGRAKASALTTVTLDDILLERRRELAFEGFLIHDIKRTKGNVGSLNWNSDKLVFPIPLREMQVNNKLVQNPGYN
;
A
#
# COMPACT_ATOMS: atom_id res chain seq x y z
N GLU A 1 -3.34 4.81 21.18
CA GLU A 1 -2.88 3.52 21.78
C GLU A 1 -4.06 2.55 21.97
N GLU A 2 -5.17 2.98 22.54
CA GLU A 2 -6.36 2.14 22.80
C GLU A 2 -6.90 1.51 21.51
N VAL A 3 -7.07 2.28 20.43
CA VAL A 3 -7.52 1.77 19.11
C VAL A 3 -6.60 0.63 18.61
N TYR A 4 -5.30 0.82 18.66
CA TYR A 4 -4.36 -0.23 18.26
C TYR A 4 -4.48 -1.51 19.10
N THR A 5 -4.77 -1.36 20.40
CA THR A 5 -4.97 -2.50 21.30
C THR A 5 -6.16 -3.35 20.84
N HIS A 6 -7.29 -2.70 20.50
CA HIS A 6 -8.46 -3.39 19.98
C HIS A 6 -8.18 -4.03 18.61
N VAL A 7 -7.60 -3.28 17.66
CA VAL A 7 -7.27 -3.81 16.34
C VAL A 7 -6.36 -5.05 16.42
N VAL A 8 -5.31 -5.01 17.26
CA VAL A 8 -4.42 -6.15 17.46
C VAL A 8 -5.16 -7.35 18.05
N LYS A 9 -6.04 -7.13 19.03
CA LYS A 9 -6.85 -8.18 19.62
C LYS A 9 -7.75 -8.83 18.56
N ASP A 10 -8.51 -8.02 17.83
CA ASP A 10 -9.47 -8.51 16.85
C ASP A 10 -8.77 -9.28 15.71
N LEU A 11 -7.60 -8.80 15.24
CA LEU A 11 -6.83 -9.50 14.23
C LEU A 11 -6.23 -10.81 14.73
N LYS A 12 -5.81 -10.89 15.99
CA LYS A 12 -5.38 -12.16 16.61
C LYS A 12 -6.52 -13.17 16.73
N GLU A 13 -7.71 -12.71 17.08
CA GLU A 13 -8.91 -13.55 17.09
C GLU A 13 -9.26 -14.02 15.67
N ALA A 14 -9.15 -13.14 14.66
CA ALA A 14 -9.35 -13.48 13.26
C ALA A 14 -8.37 -14.56 12.79
N ILE A 15 -7.08 -14.43 13.07
CA ILE A 15 -6.05 -15.43 12.73
C ILE A 15 -6.40 -16.81 13.30
N ASN A 16 -6.95 -16.87 14.51
CA ASN A 16 -7.29 -18.14 15.17
C ASN A 16 -8.60 -18.79 14.66
N ASN A 17 -9.48 -18.01 14.05
CA ASN A 17 -10.83 -18.45 13.68
C ASN A 17 -11.07 -18.54 12.18
N LEU A 18 -10.30 -17.84 11.36
CA LEU A 18 -10.43 -17.89 9.91
C LEU A 18 -9.77 -19.16 9.34
N PRO A 19 -10.32 -19.71 8.25
CA PRO A 19 -9.66 -20.80 7.54
C PRO A 19 -8.41 -20.30 6.81
N SER A 20 -7.51 -21.21 6.46
CA SER A 20 -6.30 -20.91 5.67
C SER A 20 -6.60 -20.57 4.21
N GLU A 21 -7.76 -20.97 3.71
CA GLU A 21 -8.25 -20.64 2.35
C GLU A 21 -9.73 -20.28 2.44
N ASN A 22 -10.15 -19.18 1.84
CA ASN A 22 -11.52 -18.68 1.93
C ASN A 22 -12.03 -18.02 0.64
N SER A 23 -11.60 -18.50 -0.52
CA SER A 23 -12.02 -17.99 -1.82
C SER A 23 -11.77 -16.48 -1.95
N TYR A 24 -12.83 -15.66 -2.02
CA TYR A 24 -12.76 -14.19 -2.13
C TYR A 24 -12.84 -13.46 -0.80
N TYR A 25 -13.06 -14.17 0.29
CA TYR A 25 -13.19 -13.60 1.62
C TYR A 25 -11.85 -13.60 2.35
N ALA A 26 -11.78 -12.85 3.45
CA ALA A 26 -10.60 -12.85 4.29
C ALA A 26 -10.31 -14.27 4.84
N ASP A 27 -9.06 -14.64 4.84
CA ASP A 27 -8.50 -15.87 5.37
C ASP A 27 -7.47 -15.58 6.49
N THR A 28 -6.88 -16.60 7.05
CA THR A 28 -5.85 -16.45 8.08
C THR A 28 -4.69 -15.58 7.62
N TYR A 29 -4.23 -15.74 6.37
CA TYR A 29 -3.08 -15.00 5.85
C TYR A 29 -3.42 -13.54 5.54
N SER A 30 -4.65 -13.24 5.15
CA SER A 30 -5.16 -11.85 5.04
C SER A 30 -5.09 -11.14 6.41
N ALA A 31 -5.53 -11.82 7.48
CA ALA A 31 -5.50 -11.29 8.84
C ALA A 31 -4.07 -11.12 9.36
N GLN A 32 -3.17 -12.08 9.10
CA GLN A 32 -1.75 -11.99 9.44
C GLN A 32 -1.06 -10.84 8.70
N ALA A 33 -1.32 -10.68 7.42
CA ALA A 33 -0.75 -9.60 6.61
C ALA A 33 -1.20 -8.22 7.12
N LEU A 34 -2.49 -8.07 7.45
CA LEU A 34 -2.98 -6.84 8.05
C LEU A 34 -2.38 -6.58 9.42
N LEU A 35 -2.23 -7.60 10.26
CA LEU A 35 -1.60 -7.47 11.57
C LEU A 35 -0.11 -7.11 11.46
N SER A 36 0.60 -7.67 10.47
CA SER A 36 1.99 -7.31 10.17
C SER A 36 2.13 -5.81 9.84
N ARG A 37 1.24 -5.27 8.99
CA ARG A 37 1.14 -3.83 8.67
C ARG A 37 0.89 -3.00 9.94
N VAL A 38 -0.02 -3.43 10.81
CA VAL A 38 -0.33 -2.76 12.08
C VAL A 38 0.89 -2.73 12.99
N TYR A 39 1.63 -3.82 13.12
CA TYR A 39 2.85 -3.87 13.93
C TYR A 39 3.96 -2.99 13.36
N LEU A 40 4.11 -2.93 12.03
CA LEU A 40 5.05 -1.99 11.40
C LEU A 40 4.72 -0.53 11.77
N GLN A 41 3.43 -0.16 11.71
CA GLN A 41 2.97 1.19 12.09
C GLN A 41 3.23 1.50 13.58
N LYS A 42 3.17 0.50 14.45
CA LYS A 42 3.47 0.62 15.88
C LYS A 42 4.97 0.64 16.20
N GLY A 43 5.83 0.29 15.25
CA GLY A 43 7.27 0.10 15.47
C GLY A 43 7.61 -1.22 16.17
N ASP A 44 6.68 -2.16 16.23
CA ASP A 44 6.92 -3.53 16.71
C ASP A 44 7.49 -4.39 15.58
N TYR A 45 8.76 -4.15 15.28
CA TYR A 45 9.41 -4.78 14.13
C TYR A 45 9.56 -6.29 14.26
N THR A 46 9.64 -6.83 15.49
CA THR A 46 9.72 -8.27 15.69
C THR A 46 8.44 -8.97 15.22
N ASN A 47 7.29 -8.54 15.71
CA ASN A 47 6.02 -9.12 15.31
C ASN A 47 5.67 -8.81 13.85
N ALA A 48 6.01 -7.64 13.34
CA ALA A 48 5.83 -7.29 11.93
C ALA A 48 6.61 -8.22 11.00
N ARG A 49 7.90 -8.47 11.30
CA ARG A 49 8.78 -9.37 10.57
C ARG A 49 8.26 -10.81 10.58
N ASP A 50 7.94 -11.32 11.76
CA ASP A 50 7.58 -12.73 11.95
C ASP A 50 6.30 -13.07 11.19
N LEU A 51 5.27 -12.19 11.25
CA LEU A 51 4.05 -12.37 10.49
C LEU A 51 4.25 -12.19 8.98
N ALA A 52 5.03 -11.18 8.55
CA ALA A 52 5.33 -11.01 7.14
C ALA A 52 6.06 -12.24 6.58
N ASN A 53 7.03 -12.78 7.33
CA ASN A 53 7.74 -14.00 6.95
C ASN A 53 6.79 -15.20 6.85
N ASP A 54 5.92 -15.40 7.82
CA ASP A 54 4.95 -16.51 7.80
C ASP A 54 4.03 -16.42 6.57
N VAL A 55 3.52 -15.24 6.24
CA VAL A 55 2.70 -15.02 5.05
C VAL A 55 3.49 -15.32 3.76
N ILE A 56 4.73 -14.87 3.64
CA ILE A 56 5.56 -15.12 2.44
C ILE A 56 5.80 -16.62 2.25
N GLU A 57 6.14 -17.33 3.32
CA GLU A 57 6.53 -18.74 3.25
C GLU A 57 5.33 -19.69 3.12
N ASN A 58 4.18 -19.39 3.74
CA ASN A 58 3.12 -20.36 3.98
C ASN A 58 1.78 -20.05 3.30
N SER A 59 1.56 -18.81 2.78
CA SER A 59 0.28 -18.48 2.15
C SER A 59 0.04 -19.12 0.78
N GLY A 60 1.08 -19.69 0.16
CA GLY A 60 0.99 -20.19 -1.21
C GLY A 60 0.89 -19.08 -2.27
N LYS A 61 0.97 -17.81 -1.86
CA LYS A 61 0.93 -16.66 -2.79
C LYS A 61 2.29 -16.42 -3.43
N SER A 62 2.29 -15.76 -4.58
CA SER A 62 3.52 -15.41 -5.31
C SER A 62 3.38 -14.04 -5.98
N LEU A 63 4.50 -13.34 -6.13
CA LEU A 63 4.53 -12.09 -6.89
C LEU A 63 4.13 -12.34 -8.33
N MET A 64 3.36 -11.42 -8.92
CA MET A 64 3.08 -11.45 -10.35
C MET A 64 4.40 -11.31 -11.14
N PRO A 65 4.62 -12.10 -12.20
CA PRO A 65 5.85 -12.06 -12.97
C PRO A 65 6.19 -10.67 -13.54
N ASN A 66 5.18 -9.92 -13.96
CA ASN A 66 5.35 -8.55 -14.42
C ASN A 66 4.58 -7.59 -13.51
N TYR A 67 5.16 -6.44 -13.21
CA TYR A 67 4.54 -5.43 -12.35
C TYR A 67 3.13 -5.02 -12.80
N LYS A 68 2.96 -4.75 -14.09
CA LYS A 68 1.68 -4.29 -14.65
C LYS A 68 0.54 -5.29 -14.50
N ASP A 69 0.87 -6.59 -14.45
CA ASP A 69 -0.14 -7.65 -14.37
C ASP A 69 -0.74 -7.77 -12.96
N ALA A 70 -0.20 -7.02 -11.98
CA ALA A 70 -0.75 -6.92 -10.64
C ALA A 70 -1.93 -5.92 -10.53
N PHE A 71 -2.31 -5.24 -11.62
CA PHE A 71 -3.33 -4.18 -11.58
C PHE A 71 -4.39 -4.37 -12.66
N ASN A 72 -5.55 -3.74 -12.49
CA ASN A 72 -6.67 -3.73 -13.43
C ASN A 72 -7.27 -5.11 -13.72
N THR A 73 -7.13 -6.06 -12.83
CA THR A 73 -7.67 -7.41 -12.97
C THR A 73 -9.09 -7.48 -12.40
N SER A 74 -10.00 -8.20 -13.07
CA SER A 74 -11.36 -8.43 -12.58
C SER A 74 -11.47 -9.68 -11.70
N GLU A 75 -10.37 -10.38 -11.50
CA GLU A 75 -10.26 -11.58 -10.66
C GLU A 75 -9.06 -11.45 -9.73
N ASN A 76 -9.04 -12.24 -8.65
CA ASN A 76 -7.90 -12.29 -7.76
C ASN A 76 -6.67 -12.86 -8.47
N ILE A 77 -5.53 -12.25 -8.20
CA ILE A 77 -4.24 -12.68 -8.72
C ILE A 77 -3.44 -13.43 -7.67
N SER A 78 -2.35 -14.09 -8.10
CA SER A 78 -1.47 -14.83 -7.18
C SER A 78 -0.82 -13.96 -6.10
N GLU A 79 -0.76 -12.65 -6.28
CA GLU A 79 -0.18 -11.69 -5.34
C GLU A 79 -1.19 -11.18 -4.29
N ASP A 80 -2.50 -11.39 -4.50
CA ASP A 80 -3.53 -10.89 -3.59
C ASP A 80 -3.57 -11.68 -2.29
N LEU A 81 -3.27 -11.03 -1.20
CA LEU A 81 -3.57 -11.51 0.16
C LEU A 81 -5.00 -11.15 0.54
N PHE A 82 -5.46 -9.97 0.13
CA PHE A 82 -6.85 -9.56 0.22
C PHE A 82 -7.19 -8.52 -0.85
N ALA A 83 -8.28 -8.77 -1.58
CA ALA A 83 -8.83 -7.83 -2.55
C ALA A 83 -10.34 -7.72 -2.42
N MET A 84 -10.87 -6.50 -2.57
CA MET A 84 -12.31 -6.28 -2.68
C MET A 84 -12.75 -6.62 -4.10
N GLN A 85 -13.77 -7.48 -4.20
CA GLN A 85 -14.31 -7.90 -5.47
C GLN A 85 -15.20 -6.79 -6.05
N VAL A 86 -14.93 -6.38 -7.29
CA VAL A 86 -15.71 -5.38 -8.01
C VAL A 86 -16.40 -6.06 -9.19
N THR A 87 -17.71 -5.91 -9.28
CA THR A 87 -18.51 -6.47 -10.37
C THR A 87 -19.47 -5.41 -10.92
N SER A 88 -19.92 -5.58 -12.13
CA SER A 88 -20.93 -4.69 -12.73
C SER A 88 -22.26 -4.60 -11.94
N GLN A 89 -22.49 -5.55 -11.03
CA GLN A 89 -23.67 -5.56 -10.14
C GLN A 89 -23.42 -4.82 -8.82
N SER A 90 -22.17 -4.77 -8.33
CA SER A 90 -21.80 -4.10 -7.09
C SER A 90 -21.45 -2.62 -7.27
N GLY A 91 -21.34 -2.15 -8.50
CA GLY A 91 -20.88 -0.82 -8.87
C GLY A 91 -19.46 -0.82 -9.42
N GLU A 92 -18.97 0.34 -9.76
CA GLU A 92 -17.64 0.54 -10.30
C GLU A 92 -16.59 0.64 -9.18
N ASN A 93 -15.32 0.48 -9.54
CA ASN A 93 -14.20 0.76 -8.67
C ASN A 93 -14.06 2.28 -8.49
N ASP A 94 -14.46 2.81 -7.34
CA ASP A 94 -14.45 4.25 -7.05
C ASP A 94 -13.06 4.92 -7.14
N LEU A 95 -11.96 4.17 -7.07
CA LEU A 95 -10.62 4.72 -7.27
C LEU A 95 -10.44 5.27 -8.68
N ILE A 96 -11.08 4.66 -9.67
CA ILE A 96 -11.05 5.14 -11.06
C ILE A 96 -11.56 6.58 -11.20
N THR A 97 -12.59 6.93 -10.44
CA THR A 97 -13.19 8.27 -10.47
C THR A 97 -12.15 9.38 -10.30
N PHE A 98 -11.14 9.15 -9.45
CA PHE A 98 -10.14 10.15 -9.09
C PHE A 98 -8.81 9.99 -9.85
N TYR A 99 -8.43 8.75 -10.17
CA TYR A 99 -7.13 8.45 -10.75
C TYR A 99 -7.14 8.38 -12.28
N ALA A 100 -8.30 8.13 -12.90
CA ALA A 100 -8.40 7.98 -14.34
C ALA A 100 -9.14 9.15 -15.02
N ASP A 101 -8.88 9.31 -16.31
CA ASP A 101 -9.64 10.22 -17.15
C ASP A 101 -10.96 9.60 -17.66
N GLU A 102 -11.74 10.39 -18.39
CA GLU A 102 -13.04 9.95 -18.93
C GLU A 102 -12.90 8.78 -19.92
N ALA A 103 -11.80 8.70 -20.67
CA ALA A 103 -11.56 7.64 -21.63
C ALA A 103 -11.37 6.27 -20.97
N GLN A 104 -10.92 6.27 -19.71
CA GLN A 104 -10.73 5.08 -18.88
C GLN A 104 -11.89 4.85 -17.88
N GLY A 105 -12.95 5.66 -17.96
CA GLY A 105 -14.09 5.56 -17.06
C GLY A 105 -14.02 6.39 -15.79
N GLY A 106 -12.99 7.23 -15.64
CA GLY A 106 -12.89 8.22 -14.58
C GLY A 106 -13.61 9.52 -14.91
N ARG A 107 -13.32 10.60 -14.19
CA ARG A 107 -13.98 11.89 -14.42
C ARG A 107 -13.08 13.00 -14.98
N GLY A 108 -11.78 12.87 -14.96
CA GLY A 108 -10.91 13.90 -15.50
C GLY A 108 -9.43 13.73 -15.11
N GLY A 109 -9.14 12.74 -14.28
CA GLY A 109 -7.78 12.53 -13.78
C GLY A 109 -7.40 13.57 -12.75
N ASP A 110 -8.10 13.61 -11.62
CA ASP A 110 -7.88 14.61 -10.56
C ASP A 110 -6.47 14.54 -9.92
N ILE A 111 -5.80 13.39 -10.06
CA ILE A 111 -4.50 13.13 -9.46
C ILE A 111 -3.48 12.85 -10.55
N THR A 112 -2.62 13.83 -10.79
CA THR A 112 -1.56 13.76 -11.80
C THR A 112 -0.22 13.35 -11.17
N LEU A 113 0.65 12.73 -11.96
CA LEU A 113 2.01 12.40 -11.58
C LEU A 113 2.92 13.60 -11.81
N THR A 114 3.73 13.94 -10.82
CA THR A 114 4.71 15.01 -10.92
C THR A 114 6.04 14.53 -11.50
N GLU A 115 6.82 15.43 -12.09
CA GLU A 115 8.19 15.13 -12.55
C GLU A 115 9.06 14.60 -11.41
N ASP A 116 8.93 15.14 -10.19
CA ASP A 116 9.63 14.64 -9.00
C ASP A 116 9.31 13.18 -8.68
N PHE A 117 8.05 12.77 -8.88
CA PHE A 117 7.67 11.38 -8.69
C PHE A 117 8.24 10.49 -9.80
N LEU A 118 8.13 10.91 -11.06
CA LEU A 118 8.68 10.16 -12.19
C LEU A 118 10.21 10.05 -12.10
N GLY A 119 10.87 11.05 -11.58
CA GLY A 119 12.32 11.08 -11.32
C GLY A 119 12.80 10.11 -10.23
N LEU A 120 11.88 9.46 -9.50
CA LEU A 120 12.25 8.43 -8.51
C LEU A 120 12.72 7.11 -9.17
N PHE A 121 12.39 6.88 -10.43
CA PHE A 121 12.61 5.61 -11.10
C PHE A 121 13.86 5.63 -11.98
N GLU A 122 14.56 4.51 -12.03
CA GLU A 122 15.65 4.27 -12.96
C GLU A 122 15.11 4.06 -14.39
N PRO A 123 15.88 4.28 -15.46
CA PRO A 123 15.39 4.16 -16.84
C PRO A 123 14.78 2.81 -17.19
N ASP A 124 15.30 1.72 -16.60
CA ASP A 124 14.83 0.34 -16.86
C ASP A 124 13.71 -0.10 -15.89
N ASP A 125 13.41 0.69 -14.85
CA ASP A 125 12.35 0.38 -13.90
C ASP A 125 10.97 0.58 -14.56
N VAL A 126 10.29 -0.54 -14.84
CA VAL A 126 9.01 -0.53 -15.56
C VAL A 126 7.88 0.21 -14.81
N ARG A 127 8.06 0.45 -13.51
CA ARG A 127 7.10 1.25 -12.71
C ARG A 127 7.13 2.73 -13.09
N GLY A 128 8.32 3.23 -13.51
CA GLY A 128 8.51 4.59 -13.97
C GLY A 128 7.86 4.89 -15.32
N SER A 129 7.43 3.85 -16.06
CA SER A 129 6.69 3.99 -17.32
C SER A 129 5.25 3.46 -17.22
N PHE A 130 4.76 3.12 -16.01
CA PHE A 130 3.40 2.61 -15.82
C PHE A 130 2.40 3.75 -15.61
N TYR A 131 2.31 4.59 -16.64
CA TYR A 131 1.41 5.75 -16.73
C TYR A 131 0.93 5.94 -18.16
N TYR A 132 -0.02 6.85 -18.37
CA TYR A 132 -0.50 7.29 -19.67
C TYR A 132 -0.76 8.80 -19.66
N TYR A 133 -0.91 9.40 -20.84
CA TYR A 133 -1.28 10.81 -21.01
C TYR A 133 -2.77 10.91 -21.31
N ASN A 134 -3.46 11.83 -20.61
CA ASN A 134 -4.83 12.17 -20.96
C ASN A 134 -4.88 13.17 -22.15
N TYR A 135 -6.08 13.59 -22.52
CA TYR A 135 -6.27 14.54 -23.62
C TYR A 135 -5.58 15.91 -23.39
N TYR A 136 -5.32 16.28 -22.15
CA TYR A 136 -4.68 17.55 -21.75
C TYR A 136 -3.18 17.43 -21.54
N ASP A 137 -2.57 16.34 -21.95
CA ASP A 137 -1.16 16.00 -21.70
C ASP A 137 -0.78 15.85 -20.21
N ASP A 138 -1.76 15.69 -19.32
CA ASP A 138 -1.50 15.34 -17.94
C ASP A 138 -1.08 13.87 -17.82
N VAL A 139 -0.12 13.59 -16.95
CA VAL A 139 0.39 12.25 -16.70
C VAL A 139 -0.42 11.57 -15.61
N LEU A 140 -1.08 10.46 -15.92
CA LEU A 140 -1.93 9.71 -15.01
C LEU A 140 -1.40 8.30 -14.78
N THR A 141 -1.60 7.76 -13.58
CA THR A 141 -1.19 6.38 -13.27
C THR A 141 -2.01 5.35 -14.03
N SER A 142 -1.36 4.32 -14.56
CA SER A 142 -2.05 3.17 -15.17
C SER A 142 -2.53 2.12 -14.16
N LYS A 143 -2.41 2.36 -12.84
CA LYS A 143 -2.86 1.38 -11.82
C LYS A 143 -4.38 1.20 -11.77
N TYR A 144 -5.14 2.20 -12.19
CA TYR A 144 -6.61 2.24 -12.06
C TYR A 144 -7.24 2.65 -13.39
N THR A 145 -7.28 1.73 -14.36
CA THR A 145 -7.83 1.94 -15.70
C THR A 145 -8.92 0.93 -16.09
N ASN A 146 -9.33 0.08 -15.14
CA ASN A 146 -10.43 -0.87 -15.33
C ASN A 146 -11.54 -0.59 -14.31
N GLN A 147 -12.71 -0.12 -14.79
CA GLN A 147 -13.88 0.18 -13.96
C GLN A 147 -14.33 -0.98 -13.06
N TYR A 148 -14.09 -2.19 -13.51
CA TYR A 148 -14.46 -3.42 -12.79
C TYR A 148 -13.23 -4.20 -12.31
N GLY A 149 -12.09 -3.52 -12.21
CA GLY A 149 -10.89 -4.09 -11.60
C GLY A 149 -11.05 -4.21 -10.08
N ASN A 150 -10.63 -5.35 -9.54
CA ASN A 150 -10.61 -5.57 -8.08
C ASN A 150 -9.72 -4.54 -7.39
N ILE A 151 -10.09 -4.17 -6.17
CA ILE A 151 -9.29 -3.25 -5.34
C ILE A 151 -8.38 -4.08 -4.44
N HIS A 152 -7.08 -4.05 -4.73
CA HIS A 152 -6.07 -4.74 -3.93
C HIS A 152 -5.87 -4.02 -2.59
N VAL A 153 -6.29 -4.64 -1.50
CA VAL A 153 -6.15 -4.07 -0.14
C VAL A 153 -4.79 -4.43 0.45
N ILE A 154 -4.34 -5.66 0.21
CA ILE A 154 -3.03 -6.15 0.66
C ILE A 154 -2.46 -7.05 -0.42
N ARG A 155 -1.26 -6.71 -0.90
CA ARG A 155 -0.49 -7.49 -1.86
C ARG A 155 0.75 -8.11 -1.20
N LEU A 156 1.19 -9.25 -1.68
CA LEU A 156 2.37 -9.95 -1.18
C LEU A 156 3.64 -9.09 -1.24
N ALA A 157 3.76 -8.20 -2.24
CA ALA A 157 4.87 -7.25 -2.33
C ALA A 157 5.04 -6.40 -1.06
N GLU A 158 3.95 -6.04 -0.39
CA GLU A 158 4.04 -5.32 0.89
C GLU A 158 4.70 -6.16 1.98
N MET A 159 4.47 -7.48 2.02
CA MET A 159 5.08 -8.36 3.01
C MET A 159 6.60 -8.45 2.84
N TYR A 160 7.11 -8.52 1.62
CA TYR A 160 8.55 -8.41 1.35
C TYR A 160 9.13 -7.10 1.89
N LEU A 161 8.46 -5.98 1.64
CA LEU A 161 8.90 -4.66 2.09
C LEU A 161 8.82 -4.52 3.62
N ILE A 162 7.81 -5.09 4.28
CA ILE A 162 7.72 -5.13 5.75
C ILE A 162 8.84 -5.99 6.33
N ARG A 163 9.08 -7.19 5.78
CA ARG A 163 10.14 -8.09 6.26
C ARG A 163 11.51 -7.45 6.08
N ALA A 164 11.77 -6.82 4.94
CA ALA A 164 13.01 -6.11 4.67
C ALA A 164 13.26 -5.00 5.70
N GLU A 165 12.29 -4.10 5.91
CA GLU A 165 12.44 -3.01 6.87
C GLU A 165 12.61 -3.52 8.31
N ALA A 166 11.80 -4.48 8.73
CA ALA A 166 11.85 -5.03 10.07
C ALA A 166 13.17 -5.76 10.34
N ASN A 167 13.64 -6.61 9.40
CA ASN A 167 14.95 -7.24 9.49
C ASN A 167 16.08 -6.21 9.57
N TYR A 168 16.04 -5.16 8.73
CA TYR A 168 17.05 -4.10 8.75
C TYR A 168 17.12 -3.42 10.12
N ARG A 169 15.99 -3.01 10.67
CA ARG A 169 15.89 -2.30 11.95
C ARG A 169 16.29 -3.17 13.15
N LEU A 170 16.08 -4.48 13.05
CA LEU A 170 16.44 -5.45 14.09
C LEU A 170 17.87 -5.99 13.92
N GLY A 171 18.55 -5.73 12.80
CA GLY A 171 19.84 -6.33 12.48
C GLY A 171 19.75 -7.85 12.28
N THR A 172 18.65 -8.34 11.69
CA THR A 172 18.35 -9.78 11.50
C THR A 172 18.11 -10.11 10.03
N SER A 173 17.96 -11.41 9.72
CA SER A 173 17.76 -11.92 8.36
C SER A 173 16.78 -13.11 8.36
N LEU A 174 15.69 -13.01 9.14
CA LEU A 174 14.68 -14.07 9.18
C LEU A 174 14.03 -14.22 7.80
N GLY A 175 14.04 -15.42 7.25
CA GLY A 175 13.52 -15.76 5.92
C GLY A 175 14.41 -15.30 4.76
N ALA A 176 14.84 -14.04 4.78
CA ALA A 176 15.78 -13.47 3.80
C ALA A 176 16.53 -12.28 4.39
N THR A 177 17.63 -11.87 3.74
CA THR A 177 18.26 -10.59 4.10
C THR A 177 17.41 -9.41 3.61
N PRO A 178 17.50 -8.22 4.22
CA PRO A 178 16.85 -7.02 3.69
C PRO A 178 17.20 -6.74 2.22
N LEU A 179 18.45 -7.00 1.85
CA LEU A 179 18.94 -6.82 0.47
C LEU A 179 18.25 -7.78 -0.51
N ASP A 180 18.08 -9.04 -0.13
CA ASP A 180 17.44 -10.06 -0.98
C ASP A 180 15.95 -9.72 -1.20
N ASP A 181 15.24 -9.32 -0.15
CA ASP A 181 13.83 -8.92 -0.25
C ASP A 181 13.66 -7.72 -1.18
N ILE A 182 14.48 -6.68 -1.02
CA ILE A 182 14.45 -5.50 -1.87
C ILE A 182 14.82 -5.85 -3.31
N ASN A 183 15.83 -6.66 -3.53
CA ASN A 183 16.21 -7.08 -4.87
C ASN A 183 15.19 -8.00 -5.53
N THR A 184 14.40 -8.74 -4.77
CA THR A 184 13.25 -9.49 -5.29
C THR A 184 12.19 -8.55 -5.89
N ILE A 185 11.82 -7.48 -5.18
CA ILE A 185 10.87 -6.47 -5.69
C ILE A 185 11.45 -5.71 -6.89
N ARG A 186 12.72 -5.28 -6.81
CA ARG A 186 13.42 -4.58 -7.88
C ARG A 186 13.58 -5.45 -9.14
N GLY A 187 13.92 -6.72 -8.97
CA GLY A 187 14.03 -7.66 -10.09
C GLY A 187 12.72 -7.83 -10.86
N ARG A 188 11.58 -7.97 -10.15
CA ARG A 188 10.26 -8.00 -10.77
C ARG A 188 9.96 -6.71 -11.55
N ALA A 189 10.39 -5.56 -11.03
CA ALA A 189 10.26 -4.25 -11.67
C ALA A 189 11.32 -3.97 -12.75
N LYS A 190 12.25 -4.88 -13.01
CA LYS A 190 13.39 -4.73 -13.91
C LYS A 190 14.36 -3.59 -13.54
N ALA A 191 14.28 -3.07 -12.33
CA ALA A 191 15.24 -2.14 -11.78
C ALA A 191 16.57 -2.86 -11.47
N SER A 192 17.68 -2.12 -11.52
CA SER A 192 19.02 -2.65 -11.22
C SER A 192 19.08 -3.20 -9.79
N ALA A 193 19.71 -4.36 -9.59
CA ALA A 193 19.92 -4.90 -8.25
C ALA A 193 20.87 -4.02 -7.44
N LEU A 194 20.54 -3.82 -6.16
CA LEU A 194 21.43 -3.16 -5.21
C LEU A 194 22.51 -4.14 -4.76
N THR A 195 23.70 -3.63 -4.46
CA THR A 195 24.80 -4.40 -3.84
C THR A 195 24.82 -4.29 -2.31
N THR A 196 24.24 -3.22 -1.79
CA THR A 196 24.04 -2.95 -0.36
C THR A 196 22.69 -2.29 -0.20
N VAL A 197 22.13 -2.31 1.01
CA VAL A 197 20.84 -1.68 1.28
C VAL A 197 20.92 -0.84 2.55
N THR A 198 20.37 0.36 2.50
CA THR A 198 20.14 1.25 3.64
C THR A 198 18.65 1.31 3.99
N LEU A 199 18.30 1.92 5.12
CA LEU A 199 16.90 2.16 5.45
C LEU A 199 16.22 3.08 4.43
N ASP A 200 16.93 4.08 3.93
CA ASP A 200 16.39 5.01 2.94
C ASP A 200 16.10 4.31 1.61
N ASP A 201 16.95 3.36 1.19
CA ASP A 201 16.69 2.52 0.02
C ASP A 201 15.42 1.67 0.19
N ILE A 202 15.21 1.08 1.38
CA ILE A 202 14.01 0.29 1.69
C ILE A 202 12.75 1.17 1.65
N LEU A 203 12.80 2.35 2.27
CA LEU A 203 11.67 3.28 2.29
C LEU A 203 11.37 3.84 0.89
N LEU A 204 12.41 4.10 0.08
CA LEU A 204 12.26 4.52 -1.30
C LEU A 204 11.64 3.42 -2.15
N GLU A 205 12.09 2.17 -1.99
CA GLU A 205 11.53 1.04 -2.71
C GLU A 205 10.05 0.81 -2.34
N ARG A 206 9.72 0.96 -1.05
CA ARG A 206 8.33 0.93 -0.58
C ARG A 206 7.49 2.05 -1.20
N ARG A 207 8.02 3.26 -1.31
CA ARG A 207 7.34 4.38 -1.98
C ARG A 207 7.10 4.12 -3.45
N ARG A 208 8.06 3.53 -4.18
CA ARG A 208 7.95 3.16 -5.60
C ARG A 208 6.91 2.08 -5.82
N GLU A 209 7.00 1.01 -5.04
CA GLU A 209 6.17 -0.18 -5.20
C GLU A 209 4.69 0.09 -4.84
N LEU A 210 4.45 0.74 -3.71
CA LEU A 210 3.12 0.98 -3.16
C LEU A 210 2.56 2.37 -3.50
N ALA A 211 3.11 3.05 -4.52
CA ALA A 211 2.62 4.34 -4.98
C ALA A 211 1.12 4.26 -5.33
N PHE A 212 0.36 5.28 -4.93
CA PHE A 212 -1.11 5.39 -5.15
C PHE A 212 -1.99 4.35 -4.43
N GLU A 213 -1.42 3.54 -3.54
CA GLU A 213 -2.13 2.54 -2.74
C GLU A 213 -2.41 3.01 -1.29
N GLY A 214 -2.26 4.31 -1.02
CA GLY A 214 -2.62 4.92 0.27
C GLY A 214 -1.55 4.82 1.38
N PHE A 215 -0.34 4.34 1.10
CA PHE A 215 0.67 4.06 2.13
C PHE A 215 1.52 5.26 2.53
N LEU A 216 1.84 6.16 1.62
CA LEU A 216 2.89 7.16 1.79
C LEU A 216 2.70 8.04 3.04
N ILE A 217 1.48 8.53 3.30
CA ILE A 217 1.21 9.39 4.46
C ILE A 217 1.46 8.65 5.80
N HIS A 218 1.14 7.36 5.85
CA HIS A 218 1.37 6.52 7.02
C HIS A 218 2.87 6.27 7.24
N ASP A 219 3.61 6.00 6.15
CA ASP A 219 5.05 5.82 6.19
C ASP A 219 5.75 7.12 6.64
N ILE A 220 5.38 8.28 6.10
CA ILE A 220 5.91 9.58 6.51
C ILE A 220 5.67 9.81 8.01
N LYS A 221 4.46 9.56 8.50
CA LYS A 221 4.12 9.77 9.92
C LYS A 221 4.91 8.87 10.85
N ARG A 222 5.03 7.56 10.55
CA ARG A 222 5.77 6.61 11.41
C ARG A 222 7.29 6.81 11.36
N THR A 223 7.82 7.28 10.23
CA THR A 223 9.26 7.56 10.06
C THR A 223 9.64 8.99 10.40
N LYS A 224 8.66 9.82 10.79
CA LYS A 224 8.84 11.24 11.13
C LYS A 224 9.43 12.09 9.99
N GLY A 225 9.03 11.76 8.75
CA GLY A 225 9.40 12.51 7.55
C GLY A 225 8.57 13.78 7.35
N ASN A 226 8.62 14.35 6.14
CA ASN A 226 7.88 15.55 5.77
C ASN A 226 7.00 15.32 4.54
N VAL A 227 5.92 16.08 4.45
CA VAL A 227 5.08 16.20 3.24
C VAL A 227 5.27 17.62 2.70
N GLY A 228 6.14 17.80 1.70
CA GLY A 228 6.56 19.14 1.26
C GLY A 228 7.15 19.91 2.44
N SER A 229 6.60 21.06 2.75
CA SER A 229 7.00 21.90 3.89
C SER A 229 6.38 21.51 5.24
N LEU A 230 5.45 20.53 5.26
CA LEU A 230 4.75 20.11 6.47
C LEU A 230 5.52 18.99 7.18
N ASN A 231 5.80 19.16 8.46
CA ASN A 231 6.35 18.13 9.31
C ASN A 231 5.32 17.00 9.54
N TRP A 232 5.79 15.78 9.82
CA TRP A 232 4.97 14.58 10.07
C TRP A 232 3.84 14.76 11.10
N ASN A 233 4.00 15.65 12.07
CA ASN A 233 3.05 15.94 13.15
C ASN A 233 2.24 17.22 12.91
N SER A 234 2.28 17.80 11.72
CA SER A 234 1.48 18.99 11.38
C SER A 234 -0.01 18.68 11.47
N ASP A 235 -0.77 19.59 12.08
CA ASP A 235 -2.24 19.50 12.16
C ASP A 235 -2.88 19.39 10.76
N LYS A 236 -2.26 19.96 9.74
CA LYS A 236 -2.71 19.89 8.33
C LYS A 236 -2.60 18.50 7.70
N LEU A 237 -1.90 17.56 8.35
CA LEU A 237 -1.85 16.14 7.95
C LEU A 237 -2.92 15.27 8.63
N VAL A 238 -3.88 15.90 9.31
CA VAL A 238 -5.11 15.27 9.81
C VAL A 238 -6.28 15.93 9.09
N PHE A 239 -7.19 15.16 8.51
CA PHE A 239 -8.36 15.74 7.86
C PHE A 239 -9.29 16.43 8.87
N PRO A 240 -9.97 17.54 8.48
CA PRO A 240 -10.98 18.14 9.32
C PRO A 240 -12.18 17.18 9.47
N ILE A 241 -12.90 17.31 10.59
CA ILE A 241 -14.23 16.72 10.71
C ILE A 241 -15.13 17.41 9.67
N PRO A 242 -15.86 16.66 8.82
CA PRO A 242 -16.70 17.25 7.79
C PRO A 242 -17.67 18.28 8.36
N LEU A 243 -17.84 19.40 7.66
CA LEU A 243 -18.72 20.48 8.12
C LEU A 243 -20.15 20.00 8.41
N ARG A 244 -20.66 19.08 7.60
CA ARG A 244 -21.98 18.45 7.80
C ARG A 244 -22.09 17.81 9.19
N GLU A 245 -21.06 17.06 9.61
CA GLU A 245 -21.05 16.40 10.92
C GLU A 245 -20.98 17.42 12.06
N MET A 246 -20.18 18.48 11.89
CA MET A 246 -20.10 19.58 12.84
C MET A 246 -21.43 20.31 13.01
N GLN A 247 -22.20 20.47 11.93
CA GLN A 247 -23.50 21.16 11.95
C GLN A 247 -24.61 20.37 12.65
N VAL A 248 -24.58 19.03 12.57
CA VAL A 248 -25.62 18.18 13.15
C VAL A 248 -25.29 17.70 14.57
N ASN A 249 -24.04 17.81 14.99
CA ASN A 249 -23.60 17.41 16.33
C ASN A 249 -22.76 18.50 17.00
N ASN A 250 -23.39 19.30 17.82
CA ASN A 250 -22.77 20.41 18.54
C ASN A 250 -21.80 20.00 19.68
N LYS A 251 -21.64 18.70 19.92
CA LYS A 251 -20.66 18.17 20.87
C LYS A 251 -19.31 17.87 20.21
N LEU A 252 -19.24 17.89 18.88
CA LEU A 252 -18.00 17.71 18.18
C LEU A 252 -17.11 18.95 18.31
N VAL A 253 -15.84 18.70 18.50
CA VAL A 253 -14.81 19.74 18.48
C VAL A 253 -13.93 19.47 17.25
N GLN A 254 -13.77 20.49 16.42
CA GLN A 254 -12.96 20.38 15.20
C GLN A 254 -11.50 20.05 15.51
N ASN A 255 -10.86 19.30 14.62
CA ASN A 255 -9.43 19.02 14.73
C ASN A 255 -8.61 20.32 14.73
N PRO A 256 -7.48 20.35 15.46
CA PRO A 256 -6.58 21.50 15.45
C PRO A 256 -6.19 21.94 14.04
N GLY A 257 -6.01 23.25 13.83
CA GLY A 257 -5.62 23.82 12.53
C GLY A 257 -6.77 24.08 11.55
N TYR A 258 -8.03 23.86 11.94
CA TYR A 258 -9.24 24.05 11.09
C TYR A 258 -10.32 24.91 11.74
N ASN A 259 -9.96 25.75 12.68
CA ASN A 259 -10.88 26.70 13.34
C ASN A 259 -11.11 27.94 12.48
#